data_6cc6f3dc1aec5640337b0bbfcce97a12
#
_entry.id   6cc6f3dc1aec5640337b0bbfcce97a12
#
_cell.length_a   1.000
_cell.length_b   1.000
_cell.length_c   1.000
_cell.angle_alpha   90.00
_cell.angle_beta   90.00
_cell.angle_gamma   90.00
#
_symmetry.space_group_name_H-M   'P 1'
#
loop_
_entity.id
_entity.type
_entity.pdbx_description
1 polymer ?
#
loop_
_entity_poly.entity_id
_entity_poly.type
_entity_poly.pdbx_seq_one_letter_code
_entity_poly.pdbx_strand_id
1 'polypeptide(L)'
;MNYVRQMKSIESVFKNLYQNFNNRKIDLAINEMTDDEQWANGMDGGYVYGHNGVRAYWTRQFGLISSSVTPLEIDKENNVVKIKVHQVVYDVNGTLLSDEIVYHYFTLKDGKITRFDIGDKQPTK
;
A
#
# COMPACT_ATOMS: atom_id res chain seq x y z
N MET A 1 -1.43 -29.35 11.85
CA MET A 1 -1.57 -28.60 11.28
C MET A 1 -1.77 -27.22 11.54
N ASN A 2 -1.50 -26.69 12.58
CA ASN A 2 -1.71 -25.34 12.91
C ASN A 2 -0.80 -24.41 12.18
N TYR A 3 0.39 -24.89 11.80
CA TYR A 3 1.25 -24.03 11.09
C TYR A 3 0.70 -23.66 9.72
N VAL A 4 -0.21 -24.42 9.20
CA VAL A 4 -0.81 -24.08 7.91
C VAL A 4 -1.55 -22.74 8.00
N ARG A 5 -2.22 -22.49 9.12
CA ARG A 5 -2.93 -21.24 9.28
C ARG A 5 -2.00 -20.07 9.47
N GLN A 6 -0.78 -20.33 9.95
CA GLN A 6 0.19 -19.27 10.15
C GLN A 6 0.86 -18.87 8.86
N MET A 7 0.72 -19.68 7.81
CA MET A 7 1.35 -19.42 6.54
C MET A 7 0.34 -18.77 5.61
N LYS A 8 -0.01 -17.54 5.94
CA LYS A 8 -0.92 -16.80 5.08
C LYS A 8 -0.31 -16.69 3.70
N SER A 9 -1.13 -16.82 2.68
CA SER A 9 -0.66 -16.62 1.33
C SER A 9 -0.30 -15.14 1.15
N ILE A 10 0.62 -14.88 0.25
CA ILE A 10 1.00 -13.51 -0.07
C ILE A 10 -0.21 -12.73 -0.56
N GLU A 11 -1.06 -13.38 -1.37
CA GLU A 11 -2.26 -12.71 -1.85
C GLU A 11 -3.16 -12.27 -0.72
N SER A 12 -3.34 -13.14 0.28
CA SER A 12 -4.20 -12.83 1.41
C SER A 12 -3.67 -11.64 2.21
N VAL A 13 -2.35 -11.62 2.47
CA VAL A 13 -1.73 -10.53 3.21
C VAL A 13 -1.94 -9.20 2.50
N PHE A 14 -1.70 -9.17 1.20
CA PHE A 14 -1.82 -7.91 0.47
C PHE A 14 -3.26 -7.51 0.21
N LYS A 15 -4.18 -8.45 0.04
CA LYS A 15 -5.59 -8.10 -0.04
C LYS A 15 -6.03 -7.41 1.24
N ASN A 16 -5.60 -7.93 2.39
CA ASN A 16 -5.93 -7.31 3.66
C ASN A 16 -5.31 -5.93 3.80
N LEU A 17 -4.07 -5.76 3.35
CA LEU A 17 -3.42 -4.46 3.41
C LEU A 17 -4.20 -3.41 2.63
N TYR A 18 -4.55 -3.72 1.36
CA TYR A 18 -5.28 -2.78 0.54
C TYR A 18 -6.69 -2.52 1.08
N GLN A 19 -7.36 -3.56 1.59
CA GLN A 19 -8.68 -3.40 2.16
C GLN A 19 -8.63 -2.49 3.39
N ASN A 20 -7.64 -2.68 4.26
CA ASN A 20 -7.48 -1.83 5.43
C ASN A 20 -7.17 -0.39 5.04
N PHE A 21 -6.33 -0.19 4.03
CA PHE A 21 -6.04 1.14 3.53
C PHE A 21 -7.31 1.81 3.00
N ASN A 22 -8.07 1.11 2.15
CA ASN A 22 -9.29 1.66 1.56
C ASN A 22 -10.34 1.98 2.62
N ASN A 23 -10.38 1.22 3.70
CA ASN A 23 -11.31 1.43 4.80
C ASN A 23 -10.76 2.38 5.86
N ARG A 24 -9.60 2.97 5.61
CA ARG A 24 -8.95 3.96 6.49
C ARG A 24 -8.58 3.37 7.85
N LYS A 25 -8.32 2.07 7.90
CA LYS A 25 -7.90 1.39 9.12
C LYS A 25 -6.38 1.38 9.18
N ILE A 26 -5.83 2.55 9.46
CA ILE A 26 -4.40 2.80 9.37
C ILE A 26 -3.59 1.86 10.27
N ASP A 27 -3.99 1.69 11.51
CA ASP A 27 -3.21 0.87 12.44
C ASP A 27 -3.17 -0.60 12.04
N LEU A 28 -4.28 -1.12 11.47
CA LEU A 28 -4.30 -2.50 11.01
C LEU A 28 -3.37 -2.68 9.81
N ALA A 29 -3.32 -1.70 8.92
CA ALA A 29 -2.42 -1.77 7.78
C ALA A 29 -0.96 -1.69 8.23
N ILE A 30 -0.64 -0.80 9.18
CA ILE A 30 0.71 -0.61 9.66
C ILE A 30 1.23 -1.87 10.36
N ASN A 31 0.35 -2.66 10.97
CA ASN A 31 0.78 -3.88 11.64
C ASN A 31 1.42 -4.91 10.70
N GLU A 32 1.23 -4.76 9.39
CA GLU A 32 1.88 -5.64 8.42
C GLU A 32 3.29 -5.19 8.08
N MET A 33 3.78 -4.15 8.73
CA MET A 33 5.07 -3.53 8.40
C MET A 33 6.07 -3.71 9.53
N THR A 34 7.36 -3.67 9.20
CA THR A 34 8.42 -3.64 10.21
C THR A 34 8.41 -2.28 10.89
N ASP A 35 9.07 -2.17 12.05
CA ASP A 35 9.09 -0.91 12.81
C ASP A 35 9.89 0.18 12.13
N ASP A 36 10.79 -0.20 11.23
CA ASP A 36 11.68 0.75 10.55
C ASP A 36 11.38 0.85 9.07
N GLU A 37 10.14 0.60 8.69
CA GLU A 37 9.77 0.58 7.28
C GLU A 37 10.07 1.91 6.59
N GLN A 38 10.35 1.82 5.29
CA GLN A 38 10.59 2.96 4.41
C GLN A 38 9.45 3.00 3.40
N TRP A 39 8.69 4.06 3.41
CA TRP A 39 7.45 4.13 2.62
C TRP A 39 7.47 5.31 1.66
N ALA A 40 7.28 5.06 0.37
CA ALA A 40 7.28 6.11 -0.63
C ALA A 40 6.16 7.12 -0.37
N ASN A 41 6.52 8.40 -0.41
CA ASN A 41 5.56 9.48 -0.25
C ASN A 41 5.07 9.90 -1.63
N GLY A 42 3.92 9.38 -2.03
CA GLY A 42 3.36 9.62 -3.36
C GLY A 42 2.82 11.02 -3.56
N MET A 43 2.64 11.79 -2.49
CA MET A 43 2.14 13.16 -2.59
C MET A 43 3.26 14.17 -2.81
N ASP A 44 4.33 14.05 -2.03
CA ASP A 44 5.39 15.07 -2.01
C ASP A 44 6.73 14.57 -2.53
N GLY A 45 6.83 13.28 -2.84
CA GLY A 45 8.10 12.67 -3.22
C GLY A 45 8.92 12.27 -2.01
N GLY A 46 9.96 11.48 -2.24
CA GLY A 46 10.78 10.97 -1.15
C GLY A 46 10.09 9.89 -0.36
N TYR A 47 10.46 9.75 0.90
CA TYR A 47 9.98 8.66 1.75
C TYR A 47 9.63 9.15 3.14
N VAL A 48 8.77 8.40 3.82
CA VAL A 48 8.54 8.55 5.25
C VAL A 48 9.01 7.25 5.90
N TYR A 49 9.32 7.28 7.19
CA TYR A 49 9.96 6.16 7.87
C TYR A 49 9.27 5.82 9.17
N GLY A 50 9.16 4.51 9.44
CA GLY A 50 8.64 3.98 10.69
C GLY A 50 7.14 4.11 10.80
N HIS A 51 6.58 3.40 11.80
CA HIS A 51 5.13 3.38 11.98
C HIS A 51 4.56 4.78 12.17
N ASN A 52 5.22 5.62 12.95
CA ASN A 52 4.71 6.97 13.18
C ASN A 52 4.79 7.84 11.93
N GLY A 53 5.84 7.67 11.13
CA GLY A 53 5.97 8.40 9.88
C GLY A 53 4.89 8.03 8.88
N VAL A 54 4.62 6.74 8.74
CA VAL A 54 3.57 6.27 7.81
C VAL A 54 2.20 6.71 8.31
N ARG A 55 1.95 6.60 9.62
CA ARG A 55 0.68 7.02 10.20
C ARG A 55 0.42 8.50 9.96
N ALA A 56 1.42 9.33 10.20
CA ALA A 56 1.28 10.77 9.98
C ALA A 56 1.03 11.10 8.51
N TYR A 57 1.76 10.44 7.62
CA TYR A 57 1.61 10.63 6.19
C TYR A 57 0.19 10.26 5.72
N TRP A 58 -0.30 9.08 6.10
CA TRP A 58 -1.63 8.64 5.69
C TRP A 58 -2.73 9.50 6.30
N THR A 59 -2.57 9.90 7.57
CA THR A 59 -3.57 10.75 8.22
C THR A 59 -3.69 12.07 7.46
N ARG A 60 -2.55 12.66 7.09
CA ARG A 60 -2.55 13.89 6.30
C ARG A 60 -3.16 13.66 4.91
N GLN A 61 -2.76 12.58 4.26
CA GLN A 61 -3.26 12.25 2.92
C GLN A 61 -4.78 12.11 2.92
N PHE A 62 -5.32 11.36 3.87
CA PHE A 62 -6.76 11.12 3.92
C PHE A 62 -7.56 12.39 4.25
N GLY A 63 -6.91 13.40 4.81
CA GLY A 63 -7.56 14.68 5.04
C GLY A 63 -7.59 15.57 3.80
N LEU A 64 -6.76 15.26 2.80
CA LEU A 64 -6.64 16.08 1.59
C LEU A 64 -7.29 15.43 0.38
N ILE A 65 -7.21 14.12 0.28
CA ILE A 65 -7.74 13.38 -0.87
C ILE A 65 -8.40 12.09 -0.40
N SER A 66 -9.22 11.53 -1.28
CA SER A 66 -9.82 10.22 -1.07
C SER A 66 -9.24 9.29 -2.14
N SER A 67 -8.38 8.38 -1.71
CA SER A 67 -7.70 7.47 -2.61
C SER A 67 -8.24 6.06 -2.39
N SER A 68 -8.51 5.37 -3.50
CA SER A 68 -8.96 3.99 -3.48
C SER A 68 -8.03 3.18 -4.35
N VAL A 69 -7.55 2.05 -3.84
CA VAL A 69 -6.59 1.20 -4.55
C VAL A 69 -7.13 -0.22 -4.63
N THR A 70 -7.11 -0.78 -5.84
CA THR A 70 -7.59 -2.15 -6.07
C THR A 70 -6.46 -2.95 -6.68
N PRO A 71 -5.96 -3.99 -5.99
CA PRO A 71 -4.90 -4.83 -6.55
C PRO A 71 -5.47 -5.68 -7.68
N LEU A 72 -4.79 -5.69 -8.82
CA LEU A 72 -5.22 -6.43 -10.00
C LEU A 72 -4.38 -7.68 -10.21
N GLU A 73 -3.06 -7.59 -10.03
CA GLU A 73 -2.14 -8.70 -10.21
C GLU A 73 -1.07 -8.64 -9.14
N ILE A 74 -0.71 -9.78 -8.61
CA ILE A 74 0.31 -9.87 -7.56
C ILE A 74 1.36 -10.87 -8.00
N ASP A 75 2.62 -10.42 -8.10
CA ASP A 75 3.74 -11.28 -8.45
C ASP A 75 4.81 -11.18 -7.39
N LYS A 76 5.35 -12.31 -6.97
CA LYS A 76 6.42 -12.32 -5.98
C LYS A 76 7.68 -12.91 -6.59
N GLU A 77 8.80 -12.20 -6.43
CA GLU A 77 10.09 -12.71 -6.86
C GLU A 77 11.07 -12.46 -5.73
N ASN A 78 11.59 -13.51 -5.13
CA ASN A 78 12.45 -13.46 -3.95
C ASN A 78 11.69 -12.74 -2.82
N ASN A 79 12.23 -11.66 -2.28
CA ASN A 79 11.58 -10.93 -1.20
C ASN A 79 10.87 -9.66 -1.68
N VAL A 80 10.65 -9.54 -2.98
CA VAL A 80 9.96 -8.37 -3.55
C VAL A 80 8.61 -8.82 -4.12
N VAL A 81 7.56 -8.07 -3.77
CA VAL A 81 6.21 -8.32 -4.29
C VAL A 81 5.83 -7.13 -5.15
N LYS A 82 5.52 -7.40 -6.42
CA LYS A 82 5.07 -6.37 -7.35
C LYS A 82 3.57 -6.51 -7.53
N ILE A 83 2.86 -5.42 -7.34
CA ILE A 83 1.40 -5.42 -7.47
C ILE A 83 0.98 -4.39 -8.50
N LYS A 84 0.19 -4.84 -9.47
CA LYS A 84 -0.44 -3.94 -10.42
C LYS A 84 -1.73 -3.45 -9.78
N VAL A 85 -1.92 -2.14 -9.72
CA VAL A 85 -2.98 -1.53 -8.93
C VAL A 85 -3.78 -0.55 -9.76
N HIS A 86 -5.10 -0.61 -9.64
CA HIS A 86 -5.98 0.43 -10.18
C HIS A 86 -6.18 1.45 -9.06
N GLN A 87 -5.73 2.67 -9.28
CA GLN A 87 -5.79 3.72 -8.28
C GLN A 87 -6.70 4.84 -8.76
N VAL A 88 -7.68 5.18 -7.95
CA VAL A 88 -8.61 6.27 -8.24
C VAL A 88 -8.53 7.26 -7.10
N VAL A 89 -8.34 8.54 -7.43
CA VAL A 89 -8.18 9.58 -6.42
C VAL A 89 -9.18 10.69 -6.66
N TYR A 90 -9.90 11.05 -5.61
CA TYR A 90 -10.82 12.18 -5.61
C TYR A 90 -10.35 13.22 -4.60
N ASP A 91 -10.73 14.48 -4.82
CA ASP A 91 -10.52 15.48 -3.78
C ASP A 91 -11.63 15.36 -2.73
N VAL A 92 -11.56 16.20 -1.70
CA VAL A 92 -12.53 16.11 -0.60
C VAL A 92 -13.94 16.51 -1.01
N ASN A 93 -14.10 17.13 -2.17
CA ASN A 93 -15.41 17.52 -2.69
C ASN A 93 -15.98 16.51 -3.68
N GLY A 94 -15.26 15.41 -3.91
CA GLY A 94 -15.71 14.36 -4.80
C GLY A 94 -15.31 14.53 -6.26
N THR A 95 -14.45 15.50 -6.55
CA THR A 95 -13.96 15.70 -7.91
C THR A 95 -12.86 14.70 -8.22
N LEU A 96 -12.97 14.02 -9.36
CA LEU A 96 -11.97 13.04 -9.78
C LEU A 96 -10.66 13.75 -10.12
N LEU A 97 -9.57 13.36 -9.45
CA LEU A 97 -8.24 13.91 -9.70
C LEU A 97 -7.40 13.00 -10.58
N SER A 98 -7.51 11.68 -10.39
CA SER A 98 -6.76 10.75 -11.23
C SER A 98 -7.41 9.38 -11.22
N ASP A 99 -7.18 8.63 -12.30
CA ASP A 99 -7.69 7.28 -12.47
C ASP A 99 -6.60 6.59 -13.30
N GLU A 100 -5.75 5.81 -12.64
CA GLU A 100 -4.53 5.29 -13.24
C GLU A 100 -4.26 3.87 -12.85
N ILE A 101 -3.47 3.18 -13.69
CA ILE A 101 -2.83 1.94 -13.30
C ILE A 101 -1.45 2.32 -12.79
N VAL A 102 -1.11 1.87 -11.58
CA VAL A 102 0.20 2.12 -10.98
C VAL A 102 0.78 0.79 -10.53
N TYR A 103 2.07 0.77 -10.31
CA TYR A 103 2.74 -0.44 -9.80
C TYR A 103 3.32 -0.15 -8.44
N HIS A 104 3.03 -1.05 -7.50
CA HIS A 104 3.54 -0.98 -6.14
C HIS A 104 4.56 -2.09 -5.95
N TYR A 105 5.70 -1.75 -5.35
CA TYR A 105 6.75 -2.72 -5.08
C TYR A 105 6.98 -2.77 -3.58
N PHE A 106 6.80 -3.95 -3.00
CA PHE A 106 6.97 -4.14 -1.57
C PHE A 106 8.16 -5.06 -1.32
N THR A 107 9.04 -4.67 -0.41
CA THR A 107 10.13 -5.52 0.02
C THR A 107 9.76 -6.12 1.35
N LEU A 108 9.95 -7.44 1.49
CA LEU A 108 9.57 -8.17 2.71
C LEU A 108 10.80 -8.53 3.51
N LYS A 109 10.65 -8.54 4.83
CA LYS A 109 11.66 -9.03 5.74
C LYS A 109 10.95 -9.80 6.84
N ASP A 110 11.27 -11.08 6.98
CA ASP A 110 10.66 -11.95 7.98
C ASP A 110 9.13 -11.90 7.93
N GLY A 111 8.58 -11.86 6.72
CA GLY A 111 7.14 -11.90 6.53
C GLY A 111 6.43 -10.57 6.68
N LYS A 112 7.16 -9.50 6.96
CA LYS A 112 6.58 -8.16 7.08
C LYS A 112 7.13 -7.24 6.02
N ILE A 113 6.37 -6.18 5.72
CA ILE A 113 6.78 -5.19 4.74
C ILE A 113 7.80 -4.25 5.37
N THR A 114 8.97 -4.13 4.75
CA THR A 114 10.01 -3.24 5.24
C THR A 114 10.25 -2.07 4.29
N ARG A 115 9.72 -2.15 3.06
CA ARG A 115 9.89 -1.04 2.10
C ARG A 115 8.76 -1.07 1.09
N PHE A 116 8.30 0.13 0.72
CA PHE A 116 7.30 0.32 -0.33
C PHE A 116 7.79 1.37 -1.31
N ASP A 117 7.72 1.04 -2.60
CA ASP A 117 8.06 1.95 -3.69
C ASP A 117 6.93 2.00 -4.70
N ILE A 118 6.79 3.14 -5.37
CA ILE A 118 5.80 3.32 -6.43
C ILE A 118 6.55 3.31 -7.76
N GLY A 119 6.09 2.46 -8.68
CA GLY A 119 6.68 2.36 -10.00
C GLY A 119 5.97 3.23 -11.01
N ASP A 120 6.11 2.85 -12.27
CA ASP A 120 5.57 3.62 -13.38
C ASP A 120 4.05 3.69 -13.33
N LYS A 121 3.50 4.83 -13.71
CA LYS A 121 2.06 5.03 -13.78
C LYS A 121 1.62 4.94 -15.21
N GLN A 122 0.45 4.34 -15.41
CA GLN A 122 -0.15 4.24 -16.73
C GLN A 122 -1.62 4.64 -16.63
N PRO A 123 -2.12 5.45 -17.57
CA PRO A 123 -3.53 5.83 -17.53
C PRO A 123 -4.40 4.62 -17.82
N THR A 124 -5.59 4.60 -17.25
CA THR A 124 -6.57 3.56 -17.57
C THR A 124 -7.33 3.96 -18.83
N LYS A 125 -7.86 2.97 -19.51
CA LYS A 125 -8.59 3.25 -20.75
C LYS A 125 -10.00 2.73 -20.67
#